data_824ce73de94504bca7a3a5d2357186db
#
_entry.id   824ce73de94504bca7a3a5d2357186db
#
_cell.length_a   1.000
_cell.length_b   1.000
_cell.length_c   1.000
_cell.angle_alpha   90.00
_cell.angle_beta   90.00
_cell.angle_gamma   90.00
#
_symmetry.space_group_name_H-M   'P 1'
#
loop_
_entity.id
_entity.type
_entity.pdbx_description
1 polymer ?
#
loop_
_entity_poly.entity_id
_entity_poly.type
_entity_poly.pdbx_seq_one_letter_code
_entity_poly.pdbx_strand_id
1 'polypeptide(L)'
;MKRKAMLLLVIVAGLLAAMTGTARLTDPPPLRSPAAGQFDSVRAKAALALLLGDQRPHPADTLANDAVRGRLLEQLRALGLQPQVLDRFSCGALMKQRGVACARVRNVRVSFGPEAGRHLLVNAHYDSVPVGPGAADDGIGVATLLELARLLSDSPPARPVTLLFNEGEELGLLGARAFLDGDPLAGRVDSLINLEARGVTGPVNMFETSVPNRA
;
A
#
# COMPACT_ATOMS: atom_id res chain seq x y z
N MET A 1 -36.93 -40.39 -15.90
CA MET A 1 -35.92 -39.50 -16.52
C MET A 1 -36.24 -37.99 -16.38
N LYS A 2 -37.46 -37.54 -16.73
CA LYS A 2 -37.81 -36.10 -16.70
C LYS A 2 -37.67 -35.41 -15.33
N ARG A 3 -38.03 -36.05 -14.19
CA ARG A 3 -37.91 -35.46 -12.84
C ARG A 3 -36.44 -35.25 -12.42
N LYS A 4 -35.52 -36.17 -12.75
CA LYS A 4 -34.07 -36.03 -12.45
C LYS A 4 -33.43 -34.92 -13.23
N ALA A 5 -33.81 -34.78 -14.52
CA ALA A 5 -33.32 -33.68 -15.38
C ALA A 5 -33.83 -32.31 -14.87
N MET A 6 -35.08 -32.22 -14.46
CA MET A 6 -35.65 -31.00 -13.91
C MET A 6 -34.97 -30.58 -12.59
N LEU A 7 -34.72 -31.55 -11.71
CA LEU A 7 -33.98 -31.29 -10.46
C LEU A 7 -32.58 -30.78 -10.72
N LEU A 8 -31.86 -31.40 -11.66
CA LEU A 8 -30.52 -30.95 -12.07
C LEU A 8 -30.54 -29.52 -12.60
N LEU A 9 -31.51 -29.16 -13.45
CA LEU A 9 -31.65 -27.80 -13.98
C LEU A 9 -31.91 -26.78 -12.86
N VAL A 10 -32.73 -27.11 -11.87
CA VAL A 10 -33.00 -26.22 -10.72
C VAL A 10 -31.74 -26.05 -9.88
N ILE A 11 -30.98 -27.10 -9.63
CA ILE A 11 -29.71 -27.02 -8.89
C ILE A 11 -28.70 -26.15 -9.65
N VAL A 12 -28.51 -26.37 -10.96
CA VAL A 12 -27.61 -25.58 -11.79
C VAL A 12 -28.02 -24.12 -11.84
N ALA A 13 -29.32 -23.83 -12.02
CA ALA A 13 -29.83 -22.46 -11.99
C ALA A 13 -29.61 -21.79 -10.63
N GLY A 14 -29.83 -22.50 -9.54
CA GLY A 14 -29.56 -22.01 -8.20
C GLY A 14 -28.09 -21.72 -7.94
N LEU A 15 -27.18 -22.58 -8.40
CA LEU A 15 -25.74 -22.36 -8.31
C LEU A 15 -25.28 -21.15 -9.15
N LEU A 16 -25.79 -21.04 -10.38
CA LEU A 16 -25.49 -19.87 -11.24
C LEU A 16 -26.02 -18.57 -10.62
N ALA A 17 -27.21 -18.58 -10.06
CA ALA A 17 -27.76 -17.41 -9.36
C ALA A 17 -26.93 -17.04 -8.13
N ALA A 18 -26.50 -18.03 -7.33
CA ALA A 18 -25.63 -17.81 -6.20
C ALA A 18 -24.25 -17.26 -6.63
N MET A 19 -23.65 -17.84 -7.66
CA MET A 19 -22.37 -17.36 -8.22
C MET A 19 -22.47 -15.94 -8.76
N THR A 20 -23.51 -15.61 -9.50
CA THR A 20 -23.72 -14.25 -10.02
C THR A 20 -24.04 -13.26 -8.88
N GLY A 21 -24.75 -13.67 -7.85
CA GLY A 21 -25.02 -12.86 -6.67
C GLY A 21 -23.74 -12.55 -5.89
N THR A 22 -22.90 -13.55 -5.65
CA THR A 22 -21.60 -13.35 -4.97
C THR A 22 -20.63 -12.49 -5.80
N ALA A 23 -20.57 -12.69 -7.12
CA ALA A 23 -19.75 -11.87 -8.01
C ALA A 23 -20.14 -10.40 -7.93
N ARG A 24 -21.44 -10.07 -7.92
CA ARG A 24 -21.91 -8.68 -7.77
C ARG A 24 -21.58 -8.04 -6.42
N LEU A 25 -21.50 -8.85 -5.34
CA LEU A 25 -21.10 -8.36 -4.02
C LEU A 25 -19.62 -8.03 -3.93
N THR A 26 -18.82 -8.61 -4.84
CA THR A 26 -17.37 -8.37 -4.92
C THR A 26 -16.97 -7.37 -6.00
N ASP A 27 -17.93 -6.86 -6.77
CA ASP A 27 -17.67 -5.81 -7.75
C ASP A 27 -17.12 -4.56 -7.07
N PRO A 28 -16.01 -3.98 -7.54
CA PRO A 28 -15.49 -2.75 -6.99
C PRO A 28 -16.49 -1.62 -7.22
N PRO A 29 -16.61 -0.67 -6.28
CA PRO A 29 -17.46 0.51 -6.50
C PRO A 29 -16.97 1.30 -7.71
N PRO A 30 -17.87 1.93 -8.47
CA PRO A 30 -17.48 2.73 -9.62
C PRO A 30 -16.57 3.89 -9.17
N LEU A 31 -15.57 4.20 -10.01
CA LEU A 31 -14.73 5.38 -9.81
C LEU A 31 -15.61 6.62 -9.77
N ARG A 32 -15.46 7.43 -8.73
CA ARG A 32 -16.23 8.67 -8.57
C ARG A 32 -15.30 9.86 -8.71
N SER A 33 -15.79 10.93 -9.34
CA SER A 33 -15.17 12.24 -9.23
C SER A 33 -15.64 12.88 -7.91
N PRO A 34 -14.76 13.03 -6.93
CA PRO A 34 -15.13 13.53 -5.61
C PRO A 34 -15.34 15.05 -5.64
N ALA A 35 -15.98 15.58 -4.59
CA ALA A 35 -15.97 17.00 -4.31
C ALA A 35 -14.53 17.48 -3.99
N ALA A 36 -14.31 18.78 -4.09
CA ALA A 36 -13.03 19.37 -3.71
C ALA A 36 -12.66 19.00 -2.25
N GLY A 37 -11.39 18.65 -2.01
CA GLY A 37 -10.91 18.24 -0.69
C GLY A 37 -11.20 16.80 -0.29
N GLN A 38 -11.82 15.99 -1.17
CA GLN A 38 -12.02 14.56 -0.94
C GLN A 38 -10.97 13.71 -1.68
N PHE A 39 -10.86 12.44 -1.28
CA PHE A 39 -10.02 11.44 -1.95
C PHE A 39 -10.50 11.18 -3.38
N ASP A 40 -9.58 11.29 -4.34
CA ASP A 40 -9.86 11.09 -5.76
C ASP A 40 -9.24 9.79 -6.26
N SER A 41 -10.05 8.76 -6.40
CA SER A 41 -9.62 7.45 -6.89
C SER A 41 -9.14 7.47 -8.35
N VAL A 42 -9.63 8.40 -9.17
CA VAL A 42 -9.16 8.55 -10.56
C VAL A 42 -7.75 9.12 -10.57
N ARG A 43 -7.48 10.10 -9.72
CA ARG A 43 -6.14 10.68 -9.54
C ARG A 43 -5.18 9.65 -8.95
N ALA A 44 -5.58 8.92 -7.91
CA ALA A 44 -4.77 7.85 -7.34
C ALA A 44 -4.40 6.77 -8.38
N LYS A 45 -5.37 6.38 -9.22
CA LYS A 45 -5.09 5.45 -10.33
C LYS A 45 -4.11 6.01 -11.36
N ALA A 46 -4.21 7.29 -11.69
CA ALA A 46 -3.25 7.95 -12.58
C ALA A 46 -1.86 8.01 -11.95
N ALA A 47 -1.78 8.30 -10.64
CA ALA A 47 -0.51 8.29 -9.89
C ALA A 47 0.13 6.90 -9.88
N LEU A 48 -0.66 5.82 -9.73
CA LEU A 48 -0.19 4.43 -9.84
C LEU A 48 0.41 4.15 -11.23
N ALA A 49 -0.26 4.55 -12.29
CA ALA A 49 0.25 4.35 -13.65
C ALA A 49 1.59 5.07 -13.88
N LEU A 50 1.72 6.30 -13.37
CA LEU A 50 2.97 7.05 -13.42
C LEU A 50 4.07 6.39 -12.57
N LEU A 51 3.73 5.90 -11.38
CA LEU A 51 4.66 5.21 -10.49
C LEU A 51 5.26 3.97 -11.14
N LEU A 52 4.43 3.11 -11.70
CA LEU A 52 4.85 1.83 -12.28
C LEU A 52 5.54 1.99 -13.64
N GLY A 53 5.20 3.04 -14.41
CA GLY A 53 5.82 3.32 -15.70
C GLY A 53 5.70 2.15 -16.67
N ASP A 54 6.82 1.50 -16.99
CA ASP A 54 6.91 0.35 -17.90
C ASP A 54 6.47 -0.98 -17.28
N GLN A 55 5.98 -0.96 -16.06
CA GLN A 55 5.42 -2.10 -15.32
C GLN A 55 6.38 -3.30 -15.19
N ARG A 56 7.67 -3.04 -15.06
CA ARG A 56 8.64 -4.11 -14.78
C ARG A 56 8.60 -4.50 -13.31
N PRO A 57 8.88 -5.77 -12.99
CA PRO A 57 9.23 -6.15 -11.63
C PRO A 57 10.38 -5.31 -11.10
N HIS A 58 10.24 -4.85 -9.86
CA HIS A 58 11.19 -3.94 -9.24
C HIS A 58 11.49 -4.35 -7.78
N PRO A 59 12.11 -5.53 -7.59
CA PRO A 59 12.52 -5.96 -6.26
C PRO A 59 13.44 -4.94 -5.59
N ALA A 60 13.41 -4.88 -4.27
CA ALA A 60 14.27 -4.01 -3.49
C ALA A 60 15.74 -4.14 -3.89
N ASP A 61 16.48 -3.04 -3.74
CA ASP A 61 17.92 -2.93 -4.06
C ASP A 61 18.28 -3.24 -5.53
N THR A 62 17.36 -2.92 -6.47
CA THR A 62 17.59 -3.04 -7.92
C THR A 62 17.48 -1.69 -8.62
N LEU A 63 18.09 -1.58 -9.80
CA LEU A 63 17.96 -0.38 -10.66
C LEU A 63 16.51 -0.11 -11.08
N ALA A 64 15.69 -1.17 -11.23
CA ALA A 64 14.28 -1.02 -11.54
C ALA A 64 13.54 -0.37 -10.37
N ASN A 65 13.87 -0.76 -9.14
CA ASN A 65 13.29 -0.16 -7.94
C ASN A 65 13.79 1.29 -7.74
N ASP A 66 15.05 1.59 -8.06
CA ASP A 66 15.56 2.95 -8.08
C ASP A 66 14.77 3.86 -9.02
N ALA A 67 14.36 3.34 -10.18
CA ALA A 67 13.53 4.08 -11.13
C ALA A 67 12.11 4.33 -10.59
N VAL A 68 11.50 3.34 -9.92
CA VAL A 68 10.19 3.52 -9.24
C VAL A 68 10.30 4.56 -8.14
N ARG A 69 11.34 4.49 -7.30
CA ARG A 69 11.61 5.49 -6.26
C ARG A 69 11.82 6.89 -6.86
N GLY A 70 12.53 6.99 -7.98
CA GLY A 70 12.69 8.26 -8.70
C GLY A 70 11.34 8.88 -9.06
N ARG A 71 10.44 8.11 -9.68
CA ARG A 71 9.09 8.57 -10.03
C ARG A 71 8.22 8.89 -8.81
N LEU A 72 8.36 8.14 -7.71
CA LEU A 72 7.72 8.47 -6.43
C LEU A 72 8.17 9.84 -5.91
N LEU A 73 9.48 10.08 -5.88
CA LEU A 73 10.05 11.35 -5.42
C LEU A 73 9.62 12.52 -6.31
N GLU A 74 9.54 12.34 -7.63
CA GLU A 74 9.05 13.34 -8.57
C GLU A 74 7.59 13.70 -8.29
N GLN A 75 6.72 12.71 -8.08
CA GLN A 75 5.30 12.95 -7.76
C GLN A 75 5.14 13.70 -6.43
N LEU A 76 5.89 13.33 -5.39
CA LEU A 76 5.87 14.04 -4.11
C LEU A 76 6.37 15.48 -4.24
N ARG A 77 7.45 15.71 -5.00
CA ARG A 77 7.96 17.07 -5.25
C ARG A 77 7.01 17.93 -6.08
N ALA A 78 6.28 17.32 -7.02
CA ALA A 78 5.24 18.00 -7.79
C ALA A 78 4.09 18.52 -6.92
N LEU A 79 3.89 17.93 -5.74
CA LEU A 79 2.96 18.41 -4.69
C LEU A 79 3.58 19.51 -3.80
N GLY A 80 4.79 19.98 -4.09
CA GLY A 80 5.51 20.97 -3.28
C GLY A 80 6.16 20.39 -2.03
N LEU A 81 6.19 19.06 -1.87
CA LEU A 81 6.72 18.39 -0.70
C LEU A 81 8.24 18.20 -0.78
N GLN A 82 8.86 18.03 0.40
CA GLN A 82 10.29 17.74 0.56
C GLN A 82 10.46 16.32 1.12
N PRO A 83 10.37 15.26 0.28
CA PRO A 83 10.50 13.89 0.75
C PRO A 83 11.93 13.61 1.25
N GLN A 84 12.02 12.94 2.38
CA GLN A 84 13.28 12.46 2.96
C GLN A 84 13.51 11.01 2.55
N VAL A 85 14.72 10.71 2.05
CA VAL A 85 15.15 9.35 1.74
C VAL A 85 16.02 8.84 2.87
N LEU A 86 15.59 7.75 3.49
CA LEU A 86 16.25 7.11 4.62
C LEU A 86 16.97 5.87 4.10
N ASP A 87 18.24 6.03 3.80
CA ASP A 87 19.09 5.00 3.19
C ASP A 87 19.77 4.18 4.29
N ARG A 88 19.49 2.87 4.35
CA ARG A 88 20.00 1.95 5.37
C ARG A 88 20.30 0.57 4.78
N PHE A 89 21.30 -0.10 5.33
CA PHE A 89 21.49 -1.53 5.14
C PHE A 89 20.72 -2.28 6.23
N SER A 90 19.90 -3.24 5.83
CA SER A 90 19.04 -4.00 6.75
C SER A 90 19.10 -5.48 6.43
N CYS A 91 19.07 -6.30 7.48
CA CYS A 91 19.00 -7.75 7.38
C CYS A 91 17.85 -8.27 8.25
N GLY A 92 17.14 -9.29 7.77
CA GLY A 92 16.04 -9.92 8.49
C GLY A 92 15.89 -11.40 8.17
N ALA A 93 15.24 -12.12 9.05
CA ALA A 93 14.89 -13.51 8.78
C ALA A 93 13.80 -13.58 7.71
N LEU A 94 13.94 -14.49 6.75
CA LEU A 94 12.88 -14.77 5.77
C LEU A 94 11.72 -15.47 6.49
N MET A 95 10.52 -14.87 6.44
CA MET A 95 9.34 -15.32 7.20
C MET A 95 8.88 -16.76 6.89
N LYS A 96 9.10 -17.25 5.68
CA LYS A 96 8.65 -18.58 5.22
C LYS A 96 9.79 -19.53 4.85
N GLN A 97 11.03 -19.11 4.96
CA GLN A 97 12.20 -19.89 4.54
C GLN A 97 13.28 -19.83 5.64
N ARG A 98 14.11 -20.88 5.72
CA ARG A 98 15.31 -20.82 6.56
C ARG A 98 16.34 -19.94 5.86
N GLY A 99 16.65 -18.80 6.43
CA GLY A 99 17.63 -17.89 5.86
C GLY A 99 17.50 -16.47 6.37
N VAL A 100 18.45 -15.66 5.97
CA VAL A 100 18.50 -14.22 6.23
C VAL A 100 18.53 -13.52 4.87
N ALA A 101 17.66 -12.55 4.69
CA ALA A 101 17.75 -11.62 3.57
C ALA A 101 18.44 -10.34 4.04
N CYS A 102 19.30 -9.77 3.21
CA CYS A 102 19.91 -8.47 3.44
C CYS A 102 19.79 -7.63 2.18
N ALA A 103 19.49 -6.35 2.35
CA ALA A 103 19.45 -5.39 1.25
C ALA A 103 19.76 -3.98 1.75
N ARG A 104 20.16 -3.11 0.83
CA ARG A 104 20.18 -1.68 1.06
C ARG A 104 18.79 -1.14 0.76
N VAL A 105 18.07 -0.69 1.77
CA VAL A 105 16.70 -0.17 1.65
C VAL A 105 16.69 1.35 1.76
N ARG A 106 15.83 2.00 0.98
CA ARG A 106 15.75 3.45 0.88
C ARG A 106 14.30 3.88 1.07
N ASN A 107 13.87 3.87 2.32
CA ASN A 107 12.53 4.33 2.67
C ASN A 107 12.37 5.82 2.33
N VAL A 108 11.21 6.18 1.81
CA VAL A 108 10.84 7.58 1.56
C VAL A 108 9.79 8.00 2.56
N ARG A 109 9.95 9.17 3.18
CA ARG A 109 8.92 9.70 4.09
C ARG A 109 8.63 11.17 3.84
N VAL A 110 7.39 11.56 4.15
CA VAL A 110 6.93 12.93 4.27
C VAL A 110 6.08 13.07 5.54
N SER A 111 6.17 14.22 6.21
CA SER A 111 5.42 14.48 7.43
C SER A 111 4.59 15.74 7.30
N PHE A 112 3.44 15.77 7.95
CA PHE A 112 2.46 16.84 7.93
C PHE A 112 2.03 17.21 9.34
N GLY A 113 1.53 18.45 9.51
CA GLY A 113 1.07 18.97 10.79
C GLY A 113 2.21 19.50 11.66
N PRO A 114 1.98 19.64 12.97
CA PRO A 114 2.97 20.19 13.89
C PRO A 114 4.21 19.29 14.02
N GLU A 115 5.39 19.89 14.23
CA GLU A 115 6.64 19.14 14.43
C GLU A 115 6.65 18.36 15.75
N ALA A 116 6.02 18.92 16.78
CA ALA A 116 5.95 18.29 18.11
C ALA A 116 4.76 17.35 18.23
N GLY A 117 4.93 16.27 19.00
CA GLY A 117 3.86 15.34 19.33
C GLY A 117 4.11 13.92 18.86
N ARG A 118 3.11 13.07 19.08
CA ARG A 118 3.10 11.66 18.64
C ARG A 118 2.54 11.56 17.24
N HIS A 119 3.15 10.74 16.42
CA HIS A 119 2.80 10.58 15.01
C HIS A 119 1.81 9.45 14.78
N LEU A 120 0.81 9.70 13.92
CA LEU A 120 0.17 8.65 13.14
C LEU A 120 1.09 8.33 11.96
N LEU A 121 1.53 7.10 11.86
CA LEU A 121 2.28 6.59 10.71
C LEU A 121 1.32 5.86 9.76
N VAL A 122 1.31 6.25 8.50
CA VAL A 122 0.61 5.49 7.45
C VAL A 122 1.65 4.96 6.48
N ASN A 123 1.65 3.65 6.26
CA ASN A 123 2.71 2.94 5.56
C ASN A 123 2.17 2.19 4.35
N ALA A 124 3.00 2.10 3.30
CA ALA A 124 2.83 1.24 2.13
C ALA A 124 4.21 0.90 1.58
N HIS A 125 4.38 -0.22 0.88
CA HIS A 125 5.66 -0.56 0.28
C HIS A 125 5.67 -0.34 -1.24
N TYR A 126 6.84 0.03 -1.79
CA TYR A 126 6.96 0.32 -3.20
C TYR A 126 7.86 -0.65 -3.97
N ASP A 127 8.43 -1.63 -3.31
CA ASP A 127 9.11 -2.75 -3.95
C ASP A 127 8.11 -3.84 -4.37
N SER A 128 8.51 -4.68 -5.29
CA SER A 128 7.70 -5.79 -5.78
C SER A 128 8.44 -7.12 -5.72
N VAL A 129 7.70 -8.21 -5.82
CA VAL A 129 8.28 -9.53 -6.10
C VAL A 129 8.98 -9.56 -7.47
N PRO A 130 9.95 -10.50 -7.69
CA PRO A 130 10.67 -10.59 -8.97
C PRO A 130 9.82 -10.98 -10.18
N VAL A 131 8.58 -11.45 -9.95
CA VAL A 131 7.73 -12.04 -11.00
C VAL A 131 6.48 -11.20 -11.31
N GLY A 132 6.34 -10.02 -10.71
CA GLY A 132 5.19 -9.15 -10.93
C GLY A 132 5.53 -7.67 -10.75
N PRO A 133 4.76 -6.76 -11.38
CA PRO A 133 5.00 -5.31 -11.32
C PRO A 133 4.51 -4.63 -10.04
N GLY A 134 3.99 -5.37 -9.05
CA GLY A 134 3.54 -4.81 -7.78
C GLY A 134 2.36 -3.84 -7.87
N ALA A 135 1.48 -3.94 -8.89
CA ALA A 135 0.41 -2.96 -9.07
C ALA A 135 -0.62 -3.00 -7.94
N ALA A 136 -1.03 -4.21 -7.53
CA ALA A 136 -1.95 -4.41 -6.41
C ALA A 136 -1.19 -4.51 -5.09
N ASP A 137 -0.06 -5.16 -5.10
CA ASP A 137 0.81 -5.44 -3.97
C ASP A 137 2.17 -4.76 -4.15
N ASP A 138 2.44 -3.56 -3.57
CA ASP A 138 1.47 -2.70 -2.89
C ASP A 138 1.38 -1.31 -3.56
N GLY A 139 1.52 -1.28 -4.90
CA GLY A 139 1.43 -0.05 -5.68
C GLY A 139 0.13 0.73 -5.43
N ILE A 140 -1.00 0.03 -5.16
CA ILE A 140 -2.26 0.69 -4.82
C ILE A 140 -2.19 1.40 -3.46
N GLY A 141 -1.49 0.82 -2.48
CA GLY A 141 -1.21 1.47 -1.21
C GLY A 141 -0.35 2.72 -1.40
N VAL A 142 0.71 2.62 -2.20
CA VAL A 142 1.56 3.78 -2.56
C VAL A 142 0.76 4.88 -3.24
N ALA A 143 -0.11 4.54 -4.21
CA ALA A 143 -0.97 5.51 -4.88
C ALA A 143 -1.98 6.16 -3.92
N THR A 144 -2.48 5.40 -2.95
CA THR A 144 -3.33 5.91 -1.87
C THR A 144 -2.57 6.91 -1.00
N LEU A 145 -1.32 6.62 -0.63
CA LEU A 145 -0.48 7.55 0.13
C LEU A 145 -0.16 8.82 -0.67
N LEU A 146 0.04 8.73 -1.99
CA LEU A 146 0.26 9.91 -2.84
C LEU A 146 -0.97 10.83 -2.85
N GLU A 147 -2.17 10.28 -2.96
CA GLU A 147 -3.40 11.08 -2.89
C GLU A 147 -3.66 11.63 -1.48
N LEU A 148 -3.33 10.88 -0.42
CA LEU A 148 -3.34 11.39 0.95
C LEU A 148 -2.33 12.52 1.14
N ALA A 149 -1.13 12.42 0.56
CA ALA A 149 -0.13 13.48 0.62
C ALA A 149 -0.66 14.78 0.03
N ARG A 150 -1.38 14.72 -1.09
CA ARG A 150 -2.06 15.88 -1.67
C ARG A 150 -3.08 16.48 -0.70
N LEU A 151 -3.97 15.64 -0.16
CA LEU A 151 -5.01 16.10 0.77
C LEU A 151 -4.42 16.73 2.03
N LEU A 152 -3.39 16.13 2.60
CA LEU A 152 -2.72 16.64 3.80
C LEU A 152 -1.89 17.90 3.52
N SER A 153 -1.47 18.13 2.28
CA SER A 153 -0.85 19.40 1.85
C SER A 153 -1.87 20.51 1.76
N ASP A 154 -3.06 20.23 1.19
CA ASP A 154 -4.14 21.20 1.04
C ASP A 154 -4.79 21.54 2.40
N SER A 155 -4.83 20.58 3.32
CA SER A 155 -5.42 20.71 4.66
C SER A 155 -4.54 20.04 5.71
N PRO A 156 -3.56 20.74 6.28
CA PRO A 156 -2.65 20.18 7.27
C PRO A 156 -3.38 19.65 8.50
N PRO A 157 -3.02 18.46 9.01
CA PRO A 157 -3.69 17.86 10.16
C PRO A 157 -3.32 18.55 11.47
N ALA A 158 -4.23 18.48 12.45
CA ALA A 158 -4.01 19.04 13.79
C ALA A 158 -2.99 18.25 14.63
N ARG A 159 -2.73 16.97 14.29
CA ARG A 159 -1.69 16.12 14.88
C ARG A 159 -0.66 15.73 13.83
N PRO A 160 0.58 15.38 14.24
CA PRO A 160 1.56 14.90 13.30
C PRO A 160 1.11 13.63 12.55
N VAL A 161 1.20 13.65 11.23
CA VAL A 161 0.97 12.50 10.36
C VAL A 161 2.22 12.30 9.50
N THR A 162 2.72 11.07 9.43
CA THR A 162 3.83 10.71 8.58
C THR A 162 3.39 9.63 7.59
N LEU A 163 3.63 9.87 6.32
CA LEU A 163 3.50 8.87 5.27
C LEU A 163 4.87 8.24 5.03
N LEU A 164 4.94 6.93 5.14
CA LEU A 164 6.16 6.14 4.94
C LEU A 164 5.94 5.21 3.74
N PHE A 165 6.74 5.41 2.71
CA PHE A 165 6.85 4.52 1.57
C PHE A 165 8.07 3.65 1.81
N ASN A 166 7.87 2.43 2.26
CA ASN A 166 8.98 1.56 2.61
C ASN A 166 9.49 0.73 1.43
N GLU A 167 10.70 0.22 1.54
CA GLU A 167 11.36 -0.65 0.56
C GLU A 167 11.76 -1.96 1.24
N GLY A 168 11.62 -3.08 0.51
CA GLY A 168 12.10 -4.37 0.99
C GLY A 168 11.11 -5.09 1.89
N GLU A 169 9.82 -4.85 1.71
CA GLU A 169 8.75 -5.60 2.33
C GLU A 169 8.83 -7.06 1.91
N GLU A 170 8.90 -7.31 0.60
CA GLU A 170 8.93 -8.62 -0.05
C GLU A 170 10.18 -9.46 0.30
N LEU A 171 11.21 -8.82 0.84
CA LEU A 171 12.40 -9.47 1.37
C LEU A 171 12.33 -9.74 2.89
N GLY A 172 11.15 -9.65 3.50
CA GLY A 172 10.93 -9.88 4.91
C GLY A 172 10.97 -8.62 5.77
N LEU A 173 10.25 -7.61 5.36
CA LEU A 173 10.00 -6.36 6.08
C LEU A 173 11.28 -5.54 6.36
N LEU A 174 12.28 -5.61 5.47
CA LEU A 174 13.59 -4.99 5.72
C LEU A 174 13.50 -3.47 5.91
N GLY A 175 12.64 -2.79 5.13
CA GLY A 175 12.43 -1.34 5.25
C GLY A 175 11.73 -0.96 6.55
N ALA A 176 10.71 -1.70 6.95
CA ALA A 176 10.03 -1.49 8.23
C ALA A 176 11.00 -1.68 9.40
N ARG A 177 11.82 -2.74 9.37
CA ARG A 177 12.89 -2.96 10.36
C ARG A 177 13.88 -1.81 10.38
N ALA A 178 14.39 -1.37 9.21
CA ALA A 178 15.33 -0.26 9.12
C ALA A 178 14.76 1.05 9.70
N PHE A 179 13.46 1.28 9.52
CA PHE A 179 12.76 2.41 10.12
C PHE A 179 12.69 2.26 11.65
N LEU A 180 12.20 1.14 12.15
CA LEU A 180 12.01 0.91 13.59
C LEU A 180 13.32 0.92 14.37
N ASP A 181 14.38 0.35 13.81
CA ASP A 181 15.68 0.21 14.48
C ASP A 181 16.56 1.47 14.37
N GLY A 182 16.32 2.33 13.36
CA GLY A 182 17.27 3.38 13.04
C GLY A 182 16.73 4.79 12.85
N ASP A 183 15.40 4.98 12.77
CA ASP A 183 14.82 6.31 12.58
C ASP A 183 14.36 6.91 13.92
N PRO A 184 14.86 8.12 14.30
CA PRO A 184 14.40 8.79 15.52
C PRO A 184 12.87 8.99 15.59
N LEU A 185 12.20 9.07 14.44
CA LEU A 185 10.74 9.20 14.40
C LEU A 185 10.02 7.95 14.91
N ALA A 186 10.62 6.76 14.78
CA ALA A 186 10.00 5.50 15.22
C ALA A 186 9.59 5.56 16.70
N GLY A 187 10.43 6.14 17.58
CA GLY A 187 10.11 6.34 19.00
C GLY A 187 8.96 7.32 19.26
N ARG A 188 8.52 8.06 18.26
CA ARG A 188 7.43 9.04 18.36
C ARG A 188 6.12 8.54 17.73
N VAL A 189 6.10 7.37 17.11
CA VAL A 189 4.89 6.76 16.56
C VAL A 189 4.05 6.18 17.70
N ASP A 190 2.76 6.52 17.73
CA ASP A 190 1.79 5.95 18.67
C ASP A 190 0.69 5.15 17.97
N SER A 191 0.51 5.37 16.68
CA SER A 191 -0.49 4.71 15.87
C SER A 191 0.08 4.41 14.49
N LEU A 192 -0.18 3.22 13.97
CA LEU A 192 0.26 2.77 12.66
C LEU A 192 -0.92 2.23 11.86
N ILE A 193 -1.03 2.65 10.61
CA ILE A 193 -1.89 2.06 9.60
C ILE A 193 -0.98 1.54 8.49
N ASN A 194 -0.96 0.23 8.27
CA ASN A 194 -0.30 -0.37 7.12
C ASN A 194 -1.34 -0.64 6.03
N LEU A 195 -1.11 -0.08 4.86
CA LEU A 195 -1.86 -0.42 3.66
C LEU A 195 -1.19 -1.66 3.06
N GLU A 196 -2.00 -2.64 2.66
CA GLU A 196 -1.50 -3.93 2.20
C GLU A 196 -2.50 -4.59 1.25
N ALA A 197 -2.02 -5.34 0.31
CA ALA A 197 -2.85 -6.06 -0.64
C ALA A 197 -3.28 -7.43 -0.10
N ARG A 198 -4.59 -7.70 -0.18
CA ARG A 198 -5.16 -9.01 0.20
C ARG A 198 -5.93 -9.65 -0.94
N GLY A 199 -5.60 -9.30 -2.15
CA GLY A 199 -6.25 -9.78 -3.35
C GLY A 199 -6.45 -8.66 -4.36
N VAL A 200 -7.16 -8.96 -5.45
CA VAL A 200 -7.34 -8.03 -6.58
C VAL A 200 -8.74 -7.45 -6.66
N THR A 201 -9.70 -7.99 -5.90
CA THR A 201 -11.10 -7.55 -5.91
C THR A 201 -11.71 -7.69 -4.52
N GLY A 202 -12.77 -6.92 -4.25
CA GLY A 202 -13.53 -6.98 -3.01
C GLY A 202 -13.41 -5.71 -2.16
N PRO A 203 -14.13 -5.67 -1.03
CA PRO A 203 -14.07 -4.55 -0.10
C PRO A 203 -12.72 -4.52 0.63
N VAL A 204 -12.30 -3.33 1.02
CA VAL A 204 -11.17 -3.14 1.93
C VAL A 204 -11.55 -3.68 3.31
N ASN A 205 -10.73 -4.52 3.88
CA ASN A 205 -10.93 -5.11 5.19
C ASN A 205 -9.73 -4.82 6.10
N MET A 206 -10.00 -4.54 7.37
CA MET A 206 -8.97 -4.62 8.40
C MET A 206 -8.77 -6.11 8.72
N PHE A 207 -7.57 -6.65 8.47
CA PHE A 207 -7.30 -8.07 8.61
C PHE A 207 -6.36 -8.40 9.78
N GLU A 208 -5.69 -7.40 10.33
CA GLU A 208 -4.79 -7.59 11.45
C GLU A 208 -4.78 -6.35 12.35
N THR A 209 -4.73 -6.55 13.66
CA THR A 209 -4.56 -5.49 14.65
C THR A 209 -3.47 -5.87 15.64
N SER A 210 -2.82 -4.88 16.24
CA SER A 210 -1.86 -5.12 17.32
C SER A 210 -2.53 -5.73 18.55
N VAL A 211 -1.80 -6.55 19.30
CA VAL A 211 -2.27 -7.15 20.56
C VAL A 211 -1.30 -6.79 21.68
N PRO A 212 -1.73 -6.13 22.76
CA PRO A 212 -3.07 -5.56 22.96
C PRO A 212 -3.29 -4.29 22.13
N ASN A 213 -4.44 -4.20 21.49
CA ASN A 213 -4.89 -2.96 20.86
C ASN A 213 -5.71 -2.16 21.90
N ARG A 214 -5.12 -1.09 22.40
CA ARG A 214 -5.76 -0.18 23.37
C ARG A 214 -6.07 1.14 22.66
N ALA A 215 -7.00 1.08 21.73
CA ALA A 215 -7.58 2.29 21.16
C ALA A 215 -8.70 2.83 22.05
#